data_91edfb769ae9d1a5fe42e005df2d39f1
#
_entry.id   91edfb769ae9d1a5fe42e005df2d39f1
#
_cell.length_a   1.000
_cell.length_b   1.000
_cell.length_c   1.000
_cell.angle_alpha   90.00
_cell.angle_beta   90.00
_cell.angle_gamma   90.00
#
_symmetry.space_group_name_H-M   'P 1'
#
loop_
_entity.id
_entity.type
_entity.pdbx_description
1 polymer ?
#
loop_
_entity_poly.entity_id
_entity_poly.type
_entity_poly.pdbx_seq_one_letter_code
_entity_poly.pdbx_strand_id
1 'polypeptide(L)'
;MGVPLRMGLIMNFLFHLYLSGNDPQLLTGNLMGDFVKGRIGDDYPPRLRNGIVLHRRIDSFAQNHPLFRQSRQRIDPCFGLWRGVLVDMFYDHLLADEWQNWSPEPLQLYLARARGMVEANRIHLPERLASLVPLIFEALLPSYVGLEGVARALERMSARVRRPNPLAGGAPELEKNITGLRDDFREFVPQVQRDVCRFLAEWSSDYRI
;
A
#
# COMPACT_ATOMS: atom_id res chain seq x y z
N MET A 1 13.35 24.46 -5.17
CA MET A 1 12.25 24.04 -4.28
C MET A 1 11.39 23.05 -5.06
N GLY A 2 11.59 21.72 -4.82
CA GLY A 2 10.86 20.67 -5.51
C GLY A 2 9.47 20.53 -4.92
N VAL A 3 8.45 20.67 -5.74
CA VAL A 3 7.07 20.32 -5.41
C VAL A 3 7.07 18.84 -5.04
N PRO A 4 6.60 18.44 -3.84
CA PRO A 4 6.51 17.02 -3.50
C PRO A 4 5.63 16.33 -4.53
N LEU A 5 6.11 15.21 -5.08
CA LEU A 5 5.38 14.33 -5.99
C LEU A 5 4.14 13.75 -5.26
N ARG A 6 3.09 14.54 -5.12
CA ARG A 6 1.75 14.07 -4.75
C ARG A 6 1.09 13.45 -5.99
N MET A 7 1.65 12.36 -6.45
CA MET A 7 1.02 11.55 -7.50
C MET A 7 0.31 10.38 -6.85
N GLY A 8 -1.00 10.38 -6.90
CA GLY A 8 -1.84 9.25 -6.53
C GLY A 8 -1.66 8.08 -7.51
N LEU A 9 -0.49 7.45 -7.44
CA LEU A 9 -0.11 6.27 -8.22
C LEU A 9 0.71 5.28 -7.38
N ILE A 10 0.81 5.50 -6.07
CA ILE A 10 1.44 4.54 -5.19
C ILE A 10 0.42 3.43 -4.99
N MET A 11 0.71 2.23 -5.48
CA MET A 11 -0.18 1.08 -5.44
C MET A 11 0.45 -0.03 -4.60
N ASN A 12 0.76 0.26 -3.33
CA ASN A 12 1.09 -0.73 -2.30
C ASN A 12 -0.19 -1.20 -1.58
N PHE A 13 -1.17 -1.63 -2.35
CA PHE A 13 -2.50 -1.98 -1.85
C PHE A 13 -2.47 -3.10 -0.82
N LEU A 14 -1.64 -4.13 -1.03
CA LEU A 14 -1.61 -5.28 -0.14
C LEU A 14 -1.15 -4.90 1.26
N PHE A 15 -0.12 -4.06 1.35
CA PHE A 15 0.45 -3.63 2.61
C PHE A 15 -0.56 -2.78 3.42
N HIS A 16 -1.25 -1.86 2.75
CA HIS A 16 -2.31 -1.07 3.38
C HIS A 16 -3.49 -1.91 3.85
N LEU A 17 -3.95 -2.86 3.03
CA LEU A 17 -5.00 -3.81 3.43
C LEU A 17 -4.58 -4.62 4.64
N TYR A 18 -3.37 -5.19 4.63
CA TYR A 18 -2.81 -6.00 5.71
C TYR A 18 -2.77 -5.22 7.04
N LEU A 19 -2.32 -3.97 7.02
CA LEU A 19 -2.21 -3.12 8.21
C LEU A 19 -3.55 -2.60 8.74
N SER A 20 -4.65 -2.80 8.02
CA SER A 20 -5.99 -2.33 8.41
C SER A 20 -6.72 -3.27 9.39
N GLY A 21 -6.22 -4.49 9.57
CA GLY A 21 -6.92 -5.50 10.38
C GLY A 21 -8.24 -5.97 9.77
N ASN A 22 -9.25 -6.23 10.63
CA ASN A 22 -10.50 -6.88 10.23
C ASN A 22 -11.74 -5.96 10.27
N ASP A 23 -11.57 -4.67 10.48
CA ASP A 23 -12.69 -3.72 10.44
C ASP A 23 -13.00 -3.34 8.99
N PRO A 24 -14.22 -3.64 8.47
CA PRO A 24 -14.53 -3.43 7.05
C PRO A 24 -14.46 -1.97 6.61
N GLN A 25 -14.87 -1.03 7.45
CA GLN A 25 -14.84 0.39 7.12
C GLN A 25 -13.42 0.95 7.20
N LEU A 26 -12.64 0.54 8.21
CA LEU A 26 -11.25 0.95 8.35
C LEU A 26 -10.42 0.46 7.17
N LEU A 27 -10.56 -0.81 6.79
CA LEU A 27 -9.89 -1.42 5.65
C LEU A 27 -10.27 -0.73 4.33
N THR A 28 -11.56 -0.51 4.11
CA THR A 28 -12.04 0.19 2.90
C THR A 28 -11.51 1.62 2.85
N GLY A 29 -11.56 2.34 3.96
CA GLY A 29 -11.04 3.70 4.04
C GLY A 29 -9.52 3.77 3.79
N ASN A 30 -8.76 2.80 4.30
CA ASN A 30 -7.32 2.71 4.02
C ASN A 30 -7.06 2.47 2.51
N LEU A 31 -7.80 1.57 1.86
CA LEU A 31 -7.72 1.39 0.41
C LEU A 31 -8.09 2.67 -0.37
N MET A 32 -9.01 3.50 0.16
CA MET A 32 -9.44 4.76 -0.47
C MET A 32 -8.38 5.87 -0.38
N GLY A 33 -7.38 5.77 0.48
CA GLY A 33 -6.45 6.85 0.81
C GLY A 33 -5.79 7.51 -0.40
N ASP A 34 -5.41 6.72 -1.40
CA ASP A 34 -4.84 7.21 -2.65
C ASP A 34 -5.83 7.94 -3.57
N PHE A 35 -7.11 7.70 -3.39
CA PHE A 35 -8.19 8.22 -4.23
C PHE A 35 -8.86 9.46 -3.61
N VAL A 36 -8.72 9.66 -2.30
CA VAL A 36 -9.25 10.82 -1.57
C VAL A 36 -8.15 11.82 -1.27
N LYS A 37 -8.11 12.89 -2.05
CA LYS A 37 -7.08 13.95 -1.90
C LYS A 37 -7.58 15.14 -1.09
N GLY A 38 -6.68 15.85 -0.42
CA GLY A 38 -7.01 17.04 0.36
C GLY A 38 -7.73 16.74 1.67
N ARG A 39 -8.70 17.61 2.04
CA ARG A 39 -9.53 17.42 3.23
C ARG A 39 -10.47 16.22 3.04
N ILE A 40 -10.60 15.39 4.06
CA ILE A 40 -11.56 14.27 4.06
C ILE A 40 -12.95 14.86 4.33
N GLY A 41 -13.90 14.58 3.44
CA GLY A 41 -15.29 15.07 3.57
C GLY A 41 -16.00 14.45 4.78
N ASP A 42 -16.95 15.18 5.32
CA ASP A 42 -17.76 14.74 6.46
C ASP A 42 -18.87 13.75 6.04
N ASP A 43 -19.07 13.57 4.73
CA ASP A 43 -20.03 12.61 4.15
C ASP A 43 -19.64 11.14 4.34
N TYR A 44 -18.38 10.87 4.65
CA TYR A 44 -17.93 9.50 4.92
C TYR A 44 -18.26 9.07 6.36
N PRO A 45 -18.67 7.81 6.58
CA PRO A 45 -18.80 7.25 7.93
C PRO A 45 -17.52 7.44 8.76
N PRO A 46 -17.61 7.67 10.07
CA PRO A 46 -16.42 7.96 10.90
C PRO A 46 -15.32 6.94 10.79
N ARG A 47 -15.63 5.64 10.82
CA ARG A 47 -14.63 4.55 10.71
C ARG A 47 -13.94 4.52 9.34
N LEU A 48 -14.66 4.86 8.28
CA LEU A 48 -14.11 4.94 6.94
C LEU A 48 -13.16 6.15 6.81
N ARG A 49 -13.53 7.31 7.39
CA ARG A 49 -12.64 8.48 7.50
C ARG A 49 -11.35 8.12 8.24
N ASN A 50 -11.46 7.37 9.34
CA ASN A 50 -10.33 6.88 10.11
C ASN A 50 -9.41 6.00 9.26
N GLY A 51 -9.97 5.16 8.37
CA GLY A 51 -9.19 4.38 7.41
C GLY A 51 -8.37 5.25 6.45
N ILE A 52 -8.96 6.32 5.93
CA ILE A 52 -8.24 7.28 5.06
C ILE A 52 -7.11 7.99 5.83
N VAL A 53 -7.34 8.32 7.10
CA VAL A 53 -6.30 8.91 7.97
C VAL A 53 -5.20 7.89 8.27
N LEU A 54 -5.56 6.63 8.52
CA LEU A 54 -4.61 5.53 8.71
C LEU A 54 -3.69 5.36 7.49
N HIS A 55 -4.23 5.38 6.27
CA HIS A 55 -3.44 5.35 5.05
C HIS A 55 -2.35 6.42 5.06
N ARG A 56 -2.74 7.67 5.31
CA ARG A 56 -1.81 8.80 5.34
C ARG A 56 -0.77 8.67 6.46
N ARG A 57 -1.15 8.05 7.58
CA ARG A 57 -0.23 7.75 8.70
C ARG A 57 0.82 6.73 8.28
N ILE A 58 0.40 5.63 7.64
CA ILE A 58 1.30 4.57 7.14
C ILE A 58 2.30 5.16 6.14
N ASP A 59 1.83 5.92 5.16
CA ASP A 59 2.69 6.60 4.18
C ASP A 59 3.71 7.51 4.84
N SER A 60 3.25 8.35 5.79
CA SER A 60 4.12 9.27 6.51
C SER A 60 5.16 8.52 7.35
N PHE A 61 4.75 7.44 8.01
CA PHE A 61 5.67 6.60 8.77
C PHE A 61 6.74 5.99 7.85
N ALA A 62 6.34 5.36 6.74
CA ALA A 62 7.25 4.75 5.80
C ALA A 62 8.27 5.76 5.24
N GLN A 63 7.79 6.91 4.74
CA GLN A 63 8.66 7.94 4.15
C GLN A 63 9.73 8.47 5.12
N ASN A 64 9.43 8.51 6.42
CA ASN A 64 10.33 9.00 7.46
C ASN A 64 11.16 7.90 8.11
N HIS A 65 10.87 6.61 7.83
CA HIS A 65 11.51 5.48 8.48
C HIS A 65 12.92 5.22 7.93
N PRO A 66 13.95 4.96 8.81
CA PRO A 66 15.31 4.70 8.37
C PRO A 66 15.43 3.50 7.42
N LEU A 67 14.76 2.38 7.71
CA LEU A 67 14.79 1.16 6.87
C LEU A 67 14.20 1.41 5.48
N PHE A 68 13.08 2.15 5.38
CA PHE A 68 12.51 2.49 4.09
C PHE A 68 13.45 3.39 3.27
N ARG A 69 14.15 4.31 3.94
CA ARG A 69 15.19 5.13 3.30
C ARG A 69 16.38 4.27 2.85
N GLN A 70 16.80 3.29 3.66
CA GLN A 70 17.84 2.33 3.32
C GLN A 70 17.47 1.52 2.08
N SER A 71 16.26 0.95 2.02
CA SER A 71 15.75 0.26 0.83
C SER A 71 15.77 1.16 -0.42
N ARG A 72 15.34 2.43 -0.29
CA ARG A 72 15.44 3.40 -1.40
C ARG A 72 16.87 3.66 -1.86
N GLN A 73 17.86 3.62 -0.97
CA GLN A 73 19.27 3.80 -1.30
C GLN A 73 19.87 2.60 -2.04
N ARG A 74 19.27 1.39 -1.90
CA ARG A 74 19.66 0.19 -2.66
C ARG A 74 19.32 0.29 -4.14
N ILE A 75 18.27 1.03 -4.48
CA ILE A 75 17.78 1.19 -5.86
C ILE A 75 18.69 2.17 -6.61
N ASP A 76 18.99 1.83 -7.87
CA ASP A 76 19.84 2.62 -8.73
C ASP A 76 19.43 4.10 -8.75
N PRO A 77 20.37 5.04 -8.59
CA PRO A 77 20.11 6.48 -8.64
C PRO A 77 19.41 6.97 -9.92
N CYS A 78 19.50 6.26 -11.04
CA CYS A 78 18.83 6.61 -12.29
C CYS A 78 17.30 6.66 -12.15
N PHE A 79 16.70 5.92 -11.19
CA PHE A 79 15.28 5.99 -10.88
C PHE A 79 14.87 7.27 -10.11
N GLY A 80 15.80 8.07 -9.61
CA GLY A 80 15.53 9.37 -8.99
C GLY A 80 14.45 9.30 -7.91
N LEU A 81 13.41 10.12 -8.05
CA LEU A 81 12.28 10.17 -7.12
C LEU A 81 11.38 8.92 -7.17
N TRP A 82 11.47 8.12 -8.24
CA TRP A 82 10.67 6.91 -8.41
C TRP A 82 11.16 5.74 -7.54
N ARG A 83 12.35 5.85 -6.94
CA ARG A 83 12.88 4.82 -6.02
C ARG A 83 11.92 4.51 -4.87
N GLY A 84 11.19 5.51 -4.35
CA GLY A 84 10.17 5.28 -3.32
C GLY A 84 9.02 4.42 -3.83
N VAL A 85 8.54 4.70 -5.05
CA VAL A 85 7.46 3.94 -5.69
C VAL A 85 7.88 2.49 -5.95
N LEU A 86 9.15 2.27 -6.35
CA LEU A 86 9.69 0.92 -6.52
C LEU A 86 9.73 0.17 -5.19
N VAL A 87 10.19 0.80 -4.09
CA VAL A 87 10.23 0.16 -2.77
C VAL A 87 8.83 -0.18 -2.27
N ASP A 88 7.83 0.70 -2.46
CA ASP A 88 6.44 0.42 -2.12
C ASP A 88 5.94 -0.84 -2.84
N MET A 89 6.17 -0.96 -4.15
CA MET A 89 5.80 -2.14 -4.93
C MET A 89 6.58 -3.39 -4.50
N PHE A 90 7.85 -3.24 -4.18
CA PHE A 90 8.69 -4.37 -3.73
C PHE A 90 8.28 -4.86 -2.34
N TYR A 91 7.82 -3.98 -1.47
CA TYR A 91 7.30 -4.36 -0.16
C TYR A 91 5.95 -5.08 -0.27
N ASP A 92 5.09 -4.70 -1.22
CA ASP A 92 3.88 -5.46 -1.54
C ASP A 92 4.20 -6.87 -2.07
N HIS A 93 5.22 -6.99 -2.93
CA HIS A 93 5.71 -8.28 -3.40
C HIS A 93 6.26 -9.14 -2.25
N LEU A 94 7.16 -8.58 -1.43
CA LEU A 94 7.76 -9.31 -0.31
C LEU A 94 6.70 -9.76 0.71
N LEU A 95 5.68 -8.95 0.94
CA LEU A 95 4.54 -9.33 1.77
C LEU A 95 3.77 -10.51 1.16
N ALA A 96 3.52 -10.48 -0.16
CA ALA A 96 2.82 -11.55 -0.85
C ALA A 96 3.64 -12.85 -0.93
N ASP A 97 4.93 -12.75 -1.22
CA ASP A 97 5.88 -13.87 -1.33
C ASP A 97 6.07 -14.58 0.02
N GLU A 98 6.15 -13.81 1.10
CA GLU A 98 6.35 -14.31 2.46
C GLU A 98 5.05 -14.34 3.29
N TRP A 99 3.90 -14.30 2.66
CA TRP A 99 2.60 -14.13 3.32
C TRP A 99 2.38 -15.05 4.53
N GLN A 100 2.81 -16.31 4.45
CA GLN A 100 2.67 -17.30 5.53
C GLN A 100 3.46 -16.94 6.80
N ASN A 101 4.45 -16.05 6.71
CA ASN A 101 5.19 -15.56 7.87
C ASN A 101 4.44 -14.44 8.61
N TRP A 102 3.46 -13.84 7.95
CA TRP A 102 2.77 -12.65 8.43
C TRP A 102 1.30 -12.89 8.79
N SER A 103 0.69 -13.93 8.23
CA SER A 103 -0.71 -14.28 8.45
C SER A 103 -0.92 -15.80 8.46
N PRO A 104 -1.72 -16.34 9.41
CA PRO A 104 -2.12 -17.75 9.38
C PRO A 104 -3.17 -18.04 8.31
N GLU A 105 -3.89 -17.01 7.82
CA GLU A 105 -4.89 -17.15 6.76
C GLU A 105 -4.19 -17.19 5.39
N PRO A 106 -4.49 -18.14 4.50
CA PRO A 106 -3.95 -18.15 3.14
C PRO A 106 -4.26 -16.84 2.38
N LEU A 107 -3.30 -16.36 1.57
CA LEU A 107 -3.42 -15.07 0.86
C LEU A 107 -4.72 -14.97 0.04
N GLN A 108 -5.09 -16.03 -0.68
CA GLN A 108 -6.30 -16.04 -1.50
C GLN A 108 -7.57 -15.85 -0.67
N LEU A 109 -7.64 -16.49 0.51
CA LEU A 109 -8.78 -16.33 1.42
C LEU A 109 -8.82 -14.93 2.02
N TYR A 110 -7.66 -14.40 2.41
CA TYR A 110 -7.53 -13.03 2.86
C TYR A 110 -8.03 -12.03 1.79
N LEU A 111 -7.58 -12.18 0.54
CA LEU A 111 -7.98 -11.29 -0.56
C LEU A 111 -9.49 -11.39 -0.85
N ALA A 112 -10.07 -12.60 -0.82
CA ALA A 112 -11.50 -12.78 -1.00
C ALA A 112 -12.30 -12.09 0.12
N ARG A 113 -11.86 -12.23 1.37
CA ARG A 113 -12.47 -11.58 2.53
C ARG A 113 -12.33 -10.06 2.47
N ALA A 114 -11.14 -9.55 2.18
CA ALA A 114 -10.88 -8.13 2.05
C ALA A 114 -11.72 -7.51 0.92
N ARG A 115 -11.85 -8.20 -0.22
CA ARG A 115 -12.77 -7.78 -1.29
C ARG A 115 -14.21 -7.68 -0.81
N GLY A 116 -14.71 -8.69 -0.09
CA GLY A 116 -16.06 -8.66 0.48
C GLY A 116 -16.29 -7.45 1.39
N MET A 117 -15.30 -7.09 2.21
CA MET A 117 -15.35 -5.88 3.06
C MET A 117 -15.43 -4.59 2.24
N VAL A 118 -14.65 -4.49 1.16
CA VAL A 118 -14.64 -3.32 0.25
C VAL A 118 -15.98 -3.23 -0.50
N GLU A 119 -16.48 -4.33 -1.03
CA GLU A 119 -17.78 -4.37 -1.75
C GLU A 119 -18.96 -4.03 -0.83
N ALA A 120 -18.92 -4.42 0.44
CA ALA A 120 -19.94 -4.03 1.43
C ALA A 120 -19.99 -2.51 1.67
N ASN A 121 -18.91 -1.80 1.38
CA ASN A 121 -18.81 -0.35 1.50
C ASN A 121 -18.82 0.36 0.12
N ARG A 122 -19.24 -0.33 -0.94
CA ARG A 122 -19.15 0.16 -2.34
C ARG A 122 -19.79 1.53 -2.57
N ILE A 123 -20.88 1.84 -1.88
CA ILE A 123 -21.59 3.12 -2.00
C ILE A 123 -20.72 4.34 -1.62
N HIS A 124 -19.69 4.12 -0.82
CA HIS A 124 -18.77 5.16 -0.36
C HIS A 124 -17.50 5.26 -1.20
N LEU A 125 -17.27 4.33 -2.14
CA LEU A 125 -16.05 4.32 -2.93
C LEU A 125 -16.05 5.47 -3.95
N PRO A 126 -14.92 6.20 -4.12
CA PRO A 126 -14.73 7.04 -5.28
C PRO A 126 -14.94 6.21 -6.56
N GLU A 127 -15.64 6.78 -7.54
CA GLU A 127 -16.00 6.08 -8.80
C GLU A 127 -14.80 5.39 -9.46
N ARG A 128 -13.67 6.08 -9.51
CA ARG A 128 -12.42 5.53 -10.05
C ARG A 128 -11.94 4.30 -9.29
N LEU A 129 -12.04 4.28 -7.96
CA LEU A 129 -11.68 3.09 -7.16
C LEU A 129 -12.70 1.98 -7.37
N ALA A 130 -14.00 2.30 -7.35
CA ALA A 130 -15.07 1.32 -7.55
C ALA A 130 -14.92 0.55 -8.87
N SER A 131 -14.48 1.24 -9.94
CA SER A 131 -14.20 0.60 -11.24
C SER A 131 -12.92 -0.27 -11.23
N LEU A 132 -11.99 -0.03 -10.31
CA LEU A 132 -10.73 -0.75 -10.21
C LEU A 132 -10.78 -1.95 -9.25
N VAL A 133 -11.79 -2.05 -8.37
CA VAL A 133 -11.89 -3.14 -7.39
C VAL A 133 -11.73 -4.53 -8.01
N PRO A 134 -12.43 -4.90 -9.11
CA PRO A 134 -12.21 -6.20 -9.72
C PRO A 134 -10.76 -6.41 -10.17
N LEU A 135 -10.17 -5.43 -10.84
CA LEU A 135 -8.77 -5.51 -11.31
C LEU A 135 -7.80 -5.68 -10.13
N ILE A 136 -8.01 -4.93 -9.04
CA ILE A 136 -7.15 -4.99 -7.85
C ILE A 136 -7.17 -6.41 -7.25
N PHE A 137 -8.35 -6.95 -6.97
CA PHE A 137 -8.47 -8.21 -6.22
C PHE A 137 -8.37 -9.47 -7.08
N GLU A 138 -8.72 -9.42 -8.37
CA GLU A 138 -8.69 -10.58 -9.26
C GLU A 138 -7.38 -10.73 -10.04
N ALA A 139 -6.67 -9.62 -10.29
CA ALA A 139 -5.49 -9.64 -11.14
C ALA A 139 -4.23 -9.07 -10.49
N LEU A 140 -4.31 -7.87 -9.87
CA LEU A 140 -3.11 -7.21 -9.37
C LEU A 140 -2.56 -7.91 -8.12
N LEU A 141 -3.32 -7.94 -7.03
CA LEU A 141 -2.87 -8.49 -5.76
C LEU A 141 -2.44 -9.95 -5.85
N PRO A 142 -3.19 -10.86 -6.53
CA PRO A 142 -2.72 -12.23 -6.72
C PRO A 142 -1.41 -12.35 -7.50
N SER A 143 -1.12 -11.40 -8.40
CA SER A 143 0.09 -11.45 -9.23
C SER A 143 1.36 -11.03 -8.48
N TYR A 144 1.23 -10.39 -7.33
CA TYR A 144 2.38 -9.87 -6.57
C TYR A 144 3.29 -10.96 -5.98
N VAL A 145 2.84 -12.19 -5.89
CA VAL A 145 3.67 -13.34 -5.47
C VAL A 145 4.86 -13.57 -6.43
N GLY A 146 4.72 -13.26 -7.73
CA GLY A 146 5.75 -13.52 -8.73
C GLY A 146 6.41 -12.25 -9.28
N LEU A 147 7.70 -12.32 -9.62
CA LEU A 147 8.47 -11.22 -10.22
C LEU A 147 7.84 -10.69 -11.52
N GLU A 148 7.29 -11.58 -12.36
CA GLU A 148 6.56 -11.16 -13.57
C GLU A 148 5.32 -10.31 -13.25
N GLY A 149 4.65 -10.58 -12.12
CA GLY A 149 3.53 -9.77 -11.65
C GLY A 149 3.97 -8.37 -11.27
N VAL A 150 5.10 -8.26 -10.57
CA VAL A 150 5.74 -6.97 -10.26
C VAL A 150 6.09 -6.20 -11.53
N ALA A 151 6.72 -6.86 -12.51
CA ALA A 151 7.07 -6.22 -13.79
C ALA A 151 5.82 -5.67 -14.50
N ARG A 152 4.77 -6.49 -14.65
CA ARG A 152 3.50 -6.04 -15.23
C ARG A 152 2.82 -4.91 -14.45
N ALA A 153 2.91 -4.92 -13.12
CA ALA A 153 2.39 -3.84 -12.29
C ALA A 153 3.14 -2.53 -12.55
N LEU A 154 4.46 -2.56 -12.57
CA LEU A 154 5.32 -1.41 -12.86
C LEU A 154 5.09 -0.85 -14.27
N GLU A 155 4.93 -1.71 -15.29
CA GLU A 155 4.55 -1.30 -16.65
C GLU A 155 3.21 -0.55 -16.69
N ARG A 156 2.17 -1.10 -16.02
CA ARG A 156 0.86 -0.45 -15.92
C ARG A 156 0.94 0.88 -15.17
N MET A 157 1.74 0.96 -14.11
CA MET A 157 1.98 2.21 -13.38
C MET A 157 2.67 3.23 -14.28
N SER A 158 3.72 2.82 -14.99
CA SER A 158 4.44 3.67 -15.95
C SER A 158 3.52 4.25 -17.02
N ALA A 159 2.68 3.42 -17.61
CA ALA A 159 1.74 3.82 -18.66
C ALA A 159 0.66 4.83 -18.17
N ARG A 160 0.32 4.83 -16.89
CA ARG A 160 -0.66 5.77 -16.30
C ARG A 160 -0.07 7.13 -15.96
N VAL A 161 1.25 7.22 -15.88
CA VAL A 161 1.97 8.47 -15.58
C VAL A 161 2.10 9.30 -16.85
N ARG A 162 1.56 10.53 -16.85
CA ARG A 162 1.56 11.39 -18.05
C ARG A 162 2.96 11.87 -18.49
N ARG A 163 3.94 11.85 -17.58
CA ARG A 163 5.32 12.26 -17.88
C ARG A 163 6.22 11.04 -18.07
N PRO A 164 7.29 11.16 -18.86
CA PRO A 164 8.30 10.10 -18.96
C PRO A 164 8.79 9.67 -17.59
N ASN A 165 8.87 8.36 -17.35
CA ASN A 165 9.29 7.79 -16.08
C ASN A 165 9.97 6.42 -16.29
N PRO A 166 10.87 5.98 -15.41
CA PRO A 166 11.62 4.74 -15.56
C PRO A 166 10.92 3.52 -14.96
N LEU A 167 9.70 3.61 -14.45
CA LEU A 167 9.07 2.55 -13.64
C LEU A 167 8.98 1.20 -14.36
N ALA A 168 8.68 1.19 -15.67
CA ALA A 168 8.59 -0.05 -16.46
C ALA A 168 9.89 -0.88 -16.44
N GLY A 169 11.04 -0.23 -16.27
CA GLY A 169 12.35 -0.88 -16.16
C GLY A 169 12.77 -1.24 -14.72
N GLY A 170 11.87 -1.13 -13.74
CA GLY A 170 12.22 -1.25 -12.33
C GLY A 170 12.32 -2.69 -11.79
N ALA A 171 11.71 -3.68 -12.44
CA ALA A 171 11.69 -5.05 -11.91
C ALA A 171 13.08 -5.67 -11.69
N PRO A 172 14.09 -5.46 -12.55
CA PRO A 172 15.45 -5.96 -12.29
C PRO A 172 16.09 -5.43 -11.00
N GLU A 173 15.67 -4.25 -10.52
CA GLU A 173 16.16 -3.72 -9.24
C GLU A 173 15.70 -4.56 -8.03
N LEU A 174 14.52 -5.18 -8.13
CA LEU A 174 14.06 -6.13 -7.11
C LEU A 174 15.00 -7.35 -7.05
N GLU A 175 15.25 -8.01 -8.18
CA GLU A 175 16.12 -9.19 -8.24
C GLU A 175 17.54 -8.88 -7.74
N LYS A 176 18.11 -7.79 -8.22
CA LYS A 176 19.46 -7.33 -7.86
C LYS A 176 19.62 -7.08 -6.37
N ASN A 177 18.58 -6.57 -5.70
CA ASN A 177 18.63 -6.11 -4.32
C ASN A 177 17.78 -6.97 -3.37
N ILE A 178 17.24 -8.11 -3.82
CA ILE A 178 16.22 -8.89 -3.11
C ILE A 178 16.59 -9.23 -1.67
N THR A 179 17.83 -9.64 -1.42
CA THR A 179 18.29 -10.01 -0.07
C THR A 179 18.21 -8.81 0.88
N GLY A 180 18.83 -7.70 0.50
CA GLY A 180 18.83 -6.51 1.35
C GLY A 180 17.45 -5.88 1.51
N LEU A 181 16.60 -5.89 0.46
CA LEU A 181 15.22 -5.42 0.55
C LEU A 181 14.39 -6.29 1.49
N ARG A 182 14.59 -7.60 1.45
CA ARG A 182 13.92 -8.57 2.32
C ARG A 182 14.30 -8.38 3.78
N ASP A 183 15.57 -8.17 4.07
CA ASP A 183 16.06 -7.90 5.43
C ASP A 183 15.46 -6.60 5.97
N ASP A 184 15.54 -5.52 5.19
CA ASP A 184 14.93 -4.23 5.54
C ASP A 184 13.42 -4.36 5.78
N PHE A 185 12.70 -5.09 4.91
CA PHE A 185 11.27 -5.33 5.00
C PHE A 185 10.88 -6.09 6.27
N ARG A 186 11.56 -7.21 6.55
CA ARG A 186 11.30 -8.03 7.74
C ARG A 186 11.50 -7.28 9.03
N GLU A 187 12.44 -6.35 9.06
CA GLU A 187 12.68 -5.49 10.21
C GLU A 187 11.69 -4.31 10.27
N PHE A 188 11.24 -3.81 9.12
CA PHE A 188 10.29 -2.70 9.00
C PHE A 188 8.87 -3.08 9.44
N VAL A 189 8.35 -4.25 8.99
CA VAL A 189 6.95 -4.66 9.23
C VAL A 189 6.56 -4.63 10.71
N PRO A 190 7.29 -5.22 11.66
CA PRO A 190 6.90 -5.15 13.07
C PRO A 190 6.88 -3.73 13.64
N GLN A 191 7.67 -2.82 13.07
CA GLN A 191 7.73 -1.44 13.54
C GLN A 191 6.52 -0.63 13.09
N VAL A 192 6.12 -0.76 11.81
CA VAL A 192 4.90 -0.11 11.33
C VAL A 192 3.64 -0.71 11.97
N GLN A 193 3.60 -2.03 12.21
CA GLN A 193 2.50 -2.66 12.94
C GLN A 193 2.33 -2.06 14.35
N ARG A 194 3.43 -1.87 15.10
CA ARG A 194 3.39 -1.23 16.41
C ARG A 194 2.90 0.23 16.34
N ASP A 195 3.33 0.98 15.32
CA ASP A 195 2.87 2.36 15.11
C ASP A 195 1.36 2.40 14.80
N VAL A 196 0.88 1.53 13.92
CA VAL A 196 -0.54 1.39 13.59
C VAL A 196 -1.37 1.00 14.81
N CYS A 197 -0.93 -0.01 15.58
CA CYS A 197 -1.64 -0.42 16.81
C CYS A 197 -1.75 0.73 17.82
N ARG A 198 -0.68 1.50 18.01
CA ARG A 198 -0.68 2.68 18.91
C ARG A 198 -1.66 3.73 18.41
N PHE A 199 -1.59 4.06 17.12
CA PHE A 199 -2.45 5.04 16.50
C PHE A 199 -3.95 4.67 16.57
N LEU A 200 -4.29 3.40 16.37
CA LEU A 200 -5.67 2.93 16.50
C LEU A 200 -6.16 2.89 17.97
N ALA A 201 -5.26 2.66 18.92
CA ALA A 201 -5.60 2.68 20.35
C ALA A 201 -5.97 4.11 20.82
N GLU A 202 -5.34 5.14 20.28
CA GLU A 202 -5.66 6.54 20.56
C GLU A 202 -7.12 6.84 20.17
N TRP A 203 -7.61 6.35 19.03
CA TRP A 203 -9.01 6.53 18.62
C TRP A 203 -10.02 5.76 19.45
N SER A 204 -9.62 4.60 20.01
CA SER A 204 -10.51 3.82 20.89
C SER A 204 -10.70 4.50 22.24
N SER A 205 -9.77 5.35 22.69
CA SER A 205 -9.92 6.14 23.90
C SER A 205 -10.84 7.35 23.72
N ASP A 206 -10.86 7.96 22.52
CA ASP A 206 -11.70 9.12 22.24
C ASP A 206 -13.21 8.77 22.07
N TYR A 207 -13.55 7.48 21.93
CA TYR A 207 -14.94 6.98 21.84
C TYR A 207 -15.48 6.37 23.13
N ARG A 208 -14.75 6.45 24.26
CA ARG A 208 -15.28 6.12 25.58
C ARG A 208 -15.92 7.37 26.20
N ILE A 209 -17.18 7.61 25.88
CA ILE A 209 -18.11 8.41 26.67
C ILE A 209 -19.07 7.47 27.39
#